data_5cebd808b156f35343c9be769ebf0f4a
#
_entry.id   5cebd808b156f35343c9be769ebf0f4a
#
_cell.length_a   1.000
_cell.length_b   1.000
_cell.length_c   1.000
_cell.angle_alpha   90.00
_cell.angle_beta   90.00
_cell.angle_gamma   90.00
#
_symmetry.space_group_name_H-M   'P 1'
#
loop_
_entity.id
_entity.type
_entity.pdbx_description
1 polymer ?
#
loop_
_entity_poly.entity_id
_entity_poly.type
_entity_poly.pdbx_seq_one_letter_code
_entity_poly.pdbx_strand_id
1 'polypeptide(L)'
;MTGRRLVWAYDREHLLHPFIVLGLNTLAEAGWDCTVVSADKTTGAAYSAFDDFSFETRVRNYQHLVFAVRNALEQTAVRRVHARQKIEKQLAREGDRLGVWKRLKLRGAARRLDLETEAIQAWRGVLKAAGHARRLTVDTWMVYLRGFRRLMSVKADVMIASRPEAAAWACLAAKLKGMRFIYFPFELYGDQIVRPNPLVALFERLMLRHWVDAVLTQNDCRAEVLARERGSRVTPLIVHNYKPIRSETRPAGRLRERLGIAADKRIVLHEGVIVDGRWLEFVAQSVLHLPEDVVLVFMGQEKLKWRQVHAAEIAEPLASGRFILAPPVPHEALLDYVADADVGIIIYDDTVRNNVFCEPGKLSDYISVGVPVVAPNFPTIGPVMRQYGIGQCFDGHSPEAIAATVMAVLARPRGAWAPALELACSELTWETQAPNLLAAVEGAKRSGTPADGPAPEAPIGGFGDASAATYKK
;
A
#
# COMPACT_ATOMS: atom_id res chain seq x y z
N MET A 1 -36.61 -13.45 16.49
CA MET A 1 -36.12 -12.96 15.20
C MET A 1 -34.72 -13.53 15.02
N THR A 2 -34.47 -14.42 14.06
CA THR A 2 -33.13 -14.91 13.75
C THR A 2 -32.36 -13.77 13.14
N GLY A 3 -31.38 -13.23 13.88
CA GLY A 3 -30.58 -12.08 13.44
C GLY A 3 -29.88 -12.39 12.11
N ARG A 4 -29.77 -11.40 11.24
CA ARG A 4 -29.00 -11.43 9.98
C ARG A 4 -27.53 -11.60 10.34
N ARG A 5 -26.85 -12.63 9.84
CA ARG A 5 -25.46 -12.94 10.19
C ARG A 5 -24.55 -12.81 8.99
N LEU A 6 -23.43 -12.14 9.20
CA LEU A 6 -22.43 -11.90 8.19
C LEU A 6 -21.05 -12.39 8.66
N VAL A 7 -20.31 -13.02 7.77
CA VAL A 7 -18.89 -13.34 8.02
C VAL A 7 -18.01 -12.61 7.01
N TRP A 8 -16.97 -11.95 7.50
CA TRP A 8 -15.95 -11.31 6.69
C TRP A 8 -14.65 -12.10 6.76
N ALA A 9 -14.28 -12.71 5.64
CA ALA A 9 -13.05 -13.48 5.50
C ALA A 9 -11.91 -12.57 5.04
N TYR A 10 -10.82 -12.56 5.81
CA TYR A 10 -9.66 -11.71 5.57
C TYR A 10 -8.36 -12.47 5.77
N ASP A 11 -7.33 -12.19 4.94
CA ASP A 11 -6.06 -12.90 4.97
C ASP A 11 -4.90 -12.01 5.47
N ARG A 12 -4.08 -12.54 6.39
CA ARG A 12 -2.67 -12.20 6.67
C ARG A 12 -2.29 -10.84 7.25
N GLU A 13 -3.12 -10.00 7.77
CA GLU A 13 -2.64 -8.80 8.44
C GLU A 13 -2.85 -8.90 9.95
N HIS A 14 -1.84 -8.50 10.72
CA HIS A 14 -1.90 -8.45 12.18
C HIS A 14 -2.96 -7.46 12.70
N LEU A 15 -3.43 -6.56 11.83
CA LEU A 15 -4.48 -5.58 12.08
C LEU A 15 -5.48 -5.63 10.93
N LEU A 16 -6.77 -5.53 11.26
CA LEU A 16 -7.80 -5.34 10.25
C LEU A 16 -7.58 -4.03 9.52
N HIS A 17 -7.74 -4.06 8.20
CA HIS A 17 -7.70 -2.84 7.41
C HIS A 17 -8.76 -1.85 7.92
N PRO A 18 -8.46 -0.55 8.14
CA PRO A 18 -9.41 0.43 8.68
C PRO A 18 -10.77 0.45 7.96
N PHE A 19 -10.75 0.22 6.66
CA PHE A 19 -11.95 0.14 5.85
C PHE A 19 -12.85 -1.06 6.19
N ILE A 20 -12.28 -2.22 6.55
CA ILE A 20 -13.05 -3.39 7.02
C ILE A 20 -13.73 -3.06 8.33
N VAL A 21 -12.99 -2.42 9.24
CA VAL A 21 -13.51 -1.99 10.54
C VAL A 21 -14.71 -1.07 10.36
N LEU A 22 -14.57 -0.09 9.48
CA LEU A 22 -15.60 0.87 9.18
C LEU A 22 -16.85 0.20 8.58
N GLY A 23 -16.63 -0.71 7.62
CA GLY A 23 -17.71 -1.50 7.04
C GLY A 23 -18.41 -2.41 8.06
N LEU A 24 -17.67 -3.02 8.97
CA LEU A 24 -18.25 -3.87 10.03
C LEU A 24 -19.07 -3.06 11.04
N ASN A 25 -18.60 -1.87 11.43
CA ASN A 25 -19.35 -0.98 12.30
C ASN A 25 -20.68 -0.57 11.65
N THR A 26 -20.64 -0.14 10.39
CA THR A 26 -21.85 0.19 9.61
C THR A 26 -22.83 -0.98 9.54
N LEU A 27 -22.34 -2.19 9.30
CA LEU A 27 -23.19 -3.38 9.23
C LEU A 27 -23.77 -3.73 10.61
N ALA A 28 -22.98 -3.60 11.68
CA ALA A 28 -23.45 -3.85 13.04
C ALA A 28 -24.53 -2.83 13.47
N GLU A 29 -24.34 -1.55 13.14
CA GLU A 29 -25.33 -0.49 13.37
C GLU A 29 -26.64 -0.74 12.60
N ALA A 30 -26.54 -1.37 11.41
CA ALA A 30 -27.69 -1.81 10.62
C ALA A 30 -28.32 -3.13 11.11
N GLY A 31 -27.86 -3.67 12.25
CA GLY A 31 -28.44 -4.85 12.90
C GLY A 31 -27.90 -6.20 12.39
N TRP A 32 -26.74 -6.20 11.71
CA TRP A 32 -26.05 -7.44 11.32
C TRP A 32 -25.19 -7.97 12.49
N ASP A 33 -25.26 -9.26 12.74
CA ASP A 33 -24.34 -9.98 13.61
C ASP A 33 -23.07 -10.34 12.79
N CYS A 34 -21.99 -9.62 13.04
CA CYS A 34 -20.78 -9.66 12.22
C CYS A 34 -19.69 -10.51 12.86
N THR A 35 -19.15 -11.47 12.11
CA THR A 35 -17.99 -12.27 12.49
C THR A 35 -16.84 -12.02 11.51
N VAL A 36 -15.61 -11.88 11.99
CA VAL A 36 -14.41 -11.87 11.15
C VAL A 36 -13.67 -13.18 11.29
N VAL A 37 -13.32 -13.78 10.15
CA VAL A 37 -12.42 -14.93 10.11
C VAL A 37 -11.14 -14.51 9.40
N SER A 38 -10.06 -14.41 10.17
CA SER A 38 -8.72 -14.03 9.70
C SER A 38 -7.74 -15.18 9.84
N ALA A 39 -6.71 -15.20 8.99
CA ALA A 39 -5.61 -16.18 9.12
C ALA A 39 -4.61 -15.82 10.22
N ASP A 40 -4.60 -14.59 10.70
CA ASP A 40 -3.74 -14.09 11.77
C ASP A 40 -4.56 -13.54 12.95
N LYS A 41 -3.98 -13.57 14.16
CA LYS A 41 -4.61 -12.96 15.35
C LYS A 41 -4.82 -11.47 15.17
N THR A 42 -6.06 -11.04 15.16
CA THR A 42 -6.42 -9.64 15.24
C THR A 42 -6.28 -9.17 16.68
N THR A 43 -5.23 -8.43 17.00
CA THR A 43 -5.03 -7.84 18.32
C THR A 43 -5.67 -6.45 18.36
N GLY A 44 -6.95 -6.37 18.64
CA GLY A 44 -7.62 -5.10 18.88
C GLY A 44 -8.69 -5.23 19.93
N ALA A 45 -8.51 -4.57 21.07
CA ALA A 45 -9.46 -4.57 22.19
C ALA A 45 -10.87 -4.03 21.83
N ALA A 46 -11.05 -3.45 20.64
CA ALA A 46 -12.30 -2.87 20.16
C ALA A 46 -13.25 -3.89 19.49
N TYR A 47 -12.82 -5.13 19.27
CA TYR A 47 -13.56 -6.10 18.45
C TYR A 47 -13.78 -7.41 19.20
N SER A 48 -14.52 -7.35 20.32
CA SER A 48 -14.88 -8.52 21.12
C SER A 48 -15.83 -9.51 20.43
N ALA A 49 -16.33 -9.17 19.25
CA ALA A 49 -17.23 -10.02 18.45
C ALA A 49 -16.53 -10.85 17.37
N PHE A 50 -15.18 -10.80 17.28
CA PHE A 50 -14.45 -11.47 16.22
C PHE A 50 -13.87 -12.81 16.67
N ASP A 51 -14.25 -13.85 15.96
CA ASP A 51 -13.61 -15.16 16.08
C ASP A 51 -12.26 -15.14 15.38
N ASP A 52 -11.20 -15.30 16.16
CA ASP A 52 -9.83 -15.25 15.68
C ASP A 52 -9.35 -16.64 15.28
N PHE A 53 -8.89 -16.79 14.04
CA PHE A 53 -8.32 -18.01 13.50
C PHE A 53 -6.81 -17.90 13.40
N SER A 54 -6.08 -18.33 14.43
CA SER A 54 -4.61 -18.30 14.39
C SER A 54 -4.00 -19.58 13.81
N PHE A 55 -3.24 -19.39 12.75
CA PHE A 55 -2.51 -20.44 12.02
C PHE A 55 -1.07 -20.69 12.54
N GLU A 56 -0.65 -20.11 13.61
CA GLU A 56 0.63 -19.50 13.79
C GLU A 56 1.85 -20.32 14.15
N THR A 57 1.75 -21.34 14.95
CA THR A 57 2.94 -21.76 15.70
C THR A 57 3.97 -22.54 14.87
N ARG A 58 3.57 -23.32 13.88
CA ARG A 58 4.51 -24.16 13.11
C ARG A 58 5.11 -23.45 11.88
N VAL A 59 4.34 -22.60 11.23
CA VAL A 59 4.80 -21.88 10.01
C VAL A 59 5.77 -20.76 10.38
N ARG A 60 5.53 -20.06 11.50
CA ARG A 60 6.46 -19.03 12.01
C ARG A 60 7.84 -19.61 12.32
N ASN A 61 7.93 -20.71 13.02
CA ASN A 61 9.23 -21.29 13.40
C ASN A 61 10.07 -21.66 12.17
N TYR A 62 9.45 -22.16 11.10
CA TYR A 62 10.17 -22.48 9.88
C TYR A 62 10.55 -21.22 9.07
N GLN A 63 9.66 -20.24 8.98
CA GLN A 63 9.96 -18.97 8.32
C GLN A 63 11.07 -18.21 9.05
N HIS A 64 11.09 -18.23 10.38
CA HIS A 64 12.18 -17.67 11.18
C HIS A 64 13.50 -18.40 10.94
N LEU A 65 13.49 -19.73 10.84
CA LEU A 65 14.71 -20.49 10.54
C LEU A 65 15.26 -20.17 9.14
N VAL A 66 14.42 -20.19 8.10
CA VAL A 66 14.83 -19.86 6.73
C VAL A 66 15.29 -18.40 6.62
N PHE A 67 14.62 -17.49 7.31
CA PHE A 67 15.00 -16.08 7.39
C PHE A 67 16.33 -15.90 8.13
N ALA A 68 16.53 -16.59 9.24
CA ALA A 68 17.78 -16.55 10.01
C ALA A 68 18.97 -17.11 9.21
N VAL A 69 18.77 -18.25 8.53
CA VAL A 69 19.80 -18.83 7.63
C VAL A 69 20.11 -17.89 6.47
N ARG A 70 19.10 -17.29 5.86
CA ARG A 70 19.29 -16.33 4.74
C ARG A 70 20.02 -15.09 5.21
N ASN A 71 19.69 -14.53 6.39
CA ASN A 71 20.39 -13.37 6.95
C ASN A 71 21.83 -13.71 7.34
N ALA A 72 22.10 -14.91 7.90
CA ALA A 72 23.44 -15.35 8.20
C ALA A 72 24.31 -15.48 6.94
N LEU A 73 23.75 -16.02 5.86
CA LEU A 73 24.42 -16.10 4.56
C LEU A 73 24.68 -14.70 3.98
N GLU A 74 23.73 -13.76 4.11
CA GLU A 74 23.90 -12.39 3.66
C GLU A 74 25.00 -11.66 4.42
N GLN A 75 25.02 -11.74 5.74
CA GLN A 75 26.09 -11.16 6.56
C GLN A 75 27.45 -11.80 6.25
N THR A 76 27.48 -13.09 5.92
CA THR A 76 28.69 -13.79 5.52
C THR A 76 29.19 -13.29 4.16
N ALA A 77 28.31 -13.13 3.17
CA ALA A 77 28.66 -12.57 1.87
C ALA A 77 29.23 -11.14 2.01
N VAL A 78 28.57 -10.27 2.78
CA VAL A 78 29.06 -8.90 3.05
C VAL A 78 30.45 -8.90 3.69
N ARG A 79 30.68 -9.74 4.69
CA ARG A 79 32.01 -9.86 5.32
C ARG A 79 33.09 -10.29 4.32
N ARG A 80 32.80 -11.18 3.38
CA ARG A 80 33.73 -11.65 2.37
C ARG A 80 34.02 -10.58 1.32
N VAL A 81 33.04 -9.83 0.90
CA VAL A 81 33.21 -8.68 0.01
C VAL A 81 34.12 -7.63 0.66
N HIS A 82 33.91 -7.29 1.94
CA HIS A 82 34.81 -6.37 2.65
C HIS A 82 36.24 -6.90 2.78
N ALA A 83 36.41 -8.21 3.07
CA ALA A 83 37.70 -8.83 3.14
C ALA A 83 38.46 -8.77 1.78
N ARG A 84 37.73 -9.01 0.68
CA ARG A 84 38.27 -8.89 -0.68
C ARG A 84 38.68 -7.45 -0.99
N GLN A 85 37.85 -6.47 -0.69
CA GLN A 85 38.19 -5.05 -0.88
C GLN A 85 39.45 -4.62 -0.09
N LYS A 86 39.65 -5.18 1.13
CA LYS A 86 40.83 -4.93 1.94
C LYS A 86 42.08 -5.46 1.24
N ILE A 87 42.01 -6.67 0.67
CA ILE A 87 43.12 -7.27 -0.11
C ILE A 87 43.41 -6.43 -1.36
N GLU A 88 42.41 -5.98 -2.08
CA GLU A 88 42.59 -5.14 -3.28
C GLU A 88 43.20 -3.78 -2.93
N LYS A 89 42.78 -3.14 -1.85
CA LYS A 89 43.38 -1.90 -1.36
C LYS A 89 44.83 -2.09 -0.96
N GLN A 90 45.18 -3.25 -0.37
CA GLN A 90 46.57 -3.57 -0.04
C GLN A 90 47.41 -3.80 -1.29
N LEU A 91 46.89 -4.55 -2.27
CA LEU A 91 47.56 -4.76 -3.56
C LEU A 91 47.76 -3.45 -4.34
N ALA A 92 46.76 -2.54 -4.28
CA ALA A 92 46.87 -1.24 -4.94
C ALA A 92 47.90 -0.30 -4.27
N ARG A 93 48.01 -0.33 -2.93
CA ARG A 93 48.90 0.57 -2.18
C ARG A 93 50.36 0.08 -2.11
N GLU A 94 50.56 -1.20 -2.01
CA GLU A 94 51.87 -1.82 -1.72
C GLU A 94 52.31 -2.81 -2.79
N GLY A 95 51.48 -3.03 -3.85
CA GLY A 95 51.67 -4.13 -4.81
C GLY A 95 53.07 -4.16 -5.43
N ASP A 96 53.69 -3.02 -5.75
CA ASP A 96 55.01 -2.92 -6.33
C ASP A 96 56.15 -3.15 -5.32
N ARG A 97 55.87 -2.96 -4.02
CA ARG A 97 56.81 -3.19 -2.93
C ARG A 97 56.73 -4.63 -2.37
N LEU A 98 55.67 -5.39 -2.76
CA LEU A 98 55.49 -6.76 -2.30
C LEU A 98 56.29 -7.75 -3.19
N GLY A 99 57.00 -8.69 -2.59
CA GLY A 99 57.61 -9.79 -3.30
C GLY A 99 56.58 -10.63 -4.08
N VAL A 100 57.00 -11.25 -5.19
CA VAL A 100 56.17 -12.01 -6.14
C VAL A 100 55.29 -13.04 -5.43
N TRP A 101 55.84 -13.80 -4.51
CA TRP A 101 55.11 -14.82 -3.75
C TRP A 101 53.98 -14.25 -2.86
N LYS A 102 54.19 -13.07 -2.27
CA LYS A 102 53.17 -12.42 -1.43
C LYS A 102 52.06 -11.87 -2.27
N ARG A 103 52.35 -11.31 -3.46
CA ARG A 103 51.32 -10.88 -4.45
C ARG A 103 50.50 -12.04 -4.94
N LEU A 104 51.12 -13.18 -5.29
CA LEU A 104 50.40 -14.38 -5.72
C LEU A 104 49.48 -14.93 -4.62
N LYS A 105 49.92 -14.98 -3.36
CA LYS A 105 49.08 -15.38 -2.23
C LYS A 105 47.87 -14.46 -2.03
N LEU A 106 48.04 -13.14 -2.10
CA LEU A 106 46.95 -12.19 -1.96
C LEU A 106 45.95 -12.29 -3.11
N ARG A 107 46.43 -12.45 -4.37
CA ARG A 107 45.52 -12.67 -5.52
C ARG A 107 44.75 -14.00 -5.41
N GLY A 108 45.43 -15.06 -4.96
CA GLY A 108 44.76 -16.34 -4.68
C GLY A 108 43.69 -16.24 -3.60
N ALA A 109 43.98 -15.50 -2.52
CA ALA A 109 43.02 -15.25 -1.45
C ALA A 109 41.80 -14.43 -1.94
N ALA A 110 42.04 -13.40 -2.78
CA ALA A 110 40.94 -12.62 -3.38
C ALA A 110 40.04 -13.51 -4.25
N ARG A 111 40.66 -14.32 -5.14
CA ARG A 111 39.89 -15.25 -6.01
C ARG A 111 39.11 -16.29 -5.22
N ARG A 112 39.67 -16.79 -4.12
CA ARG A 112 38.94 -17.70 -3.21
C ARG A 112 37.71 -17.02 -2.59
N LEU A 113 37.82 -15.77 -2.14
CA LEU A 113 36.72 -15.01 -1.58
C LEU A 113 35.61 -14.74 -2.63
N ASP A 114 35.98 -14.55 -3.90
CA ASP A 114 35.01 -14.43 -4.99
C ASP A 114 34.22 -15.72 -5.17
N LEU A 115 34.89 -16.87 -5.30
CA LEU A 115 34.26 -18.18 -5.45
C LEU A 115 33.34 -18.51 -4.25
N GLU A 116 33.79 -18.20 -3.02
CA GLU A 116 32.99 -18.39 -1.83
C GLU A 116 31.77 -17.47 -1.81
N THR A 117 31.89 -16.24 -2.31
CA THR A 117 30.78 -15.29 -2.43
C THR A 117 29.75 -15.76 -3.47
N GLU A 118 30.23 -16.23 -4.64
CA GLU A 118 29.37 -16.81 -5.68
C GLU A 118 28.61 -18.04 -5.19
N ALA A 119 29.29 -18.95 -4.47
CA ALA A 119 28.65 -20.12 -3.86
C ALA A 119 27.58 -19.71 -2.84
N ILE A 120 27.83 -18.70 -2.01
CA ILE A 120 26.82 -18.18 -1.06
C ILE A 120 25.61 -17.60 -1.81
N GLN A 121 25.82 -16.85 -2.90
CA GLN A 121 24.75 -16.31 -3.72
C GLN A 121 23.92 -17.41 -4.39
N ALA A 122 24.57 -18.46 -4.91
CA ALA A 122 23.90 -19.62 -5.48
C ALA A 122 23.02 -20.32 -4.44
N TRP A 123 23.54 -20.59 -3.24
CA TRP A 123 22.77 -21.16 -2.14
C TRP A 123 21.59 -20.27 -1.70
N ARG A 124 21.77 -18.95 -1.66
CA ARG A 124 20.66 -18.00 -1.41
C ARG A 124 19.59 -18.12 -2.47
N GLY A 125 19.97 -18.29 -3.75
CA GLY A 125 19.04 -18.55 -4.85
C GLY A 125 18.24 -19.83 -4.67
N VAL A 126 18.90 -20.93 -4.32
CA VAL A 126 18.27 -22.22 -4.04
C VAL A 126 17.31 -22.12 -2.85
N LEU A 127 17.71 -21.50 -1.75
CA LEU A 127 16.85 -21.30 -0.57
C LEU A 127 15.66 -20.40 -0.89
N LYS A 128 15.86 -19.37 -1.72
CA LYS A 128 14.76 -18.50 -2.18
C LYS A 128 13.79 -19.29 -3.06
N ALA A 129 14.29 -20.09 -3.99
CA ALA A 129 13.45 -20.93 -4.86
C ALA A 129 12.71 -22.01 -4.07
N ALA A 130 13.39 -22.71 -3.16
CA ALA A 130 12.76 -23.72 -2.29
C ALA A 130 11.71 -23.10 -1.36
N GLY A 131 11.99 -21.92 -0.77
CA GLY A 131 11.02 -21.17 0.03
C GLY A 131 9.82 -20.71 -0.80
N HIS A 132 10.05 -20.34 -2.05
CA HIS A 132 8.98 -19.95 -2.99
C HIS A 132 8.11 -21.15 -3.39
N ALA A 133 8.73 -22.26 -3.77
CA ALA A 133 8.02 -23.49 -4.11
C ALA A 133 7.18 -24.02 -2.94
N ARG A 134 7.68 -23.94 -1.70
CA ARG A 134 6.94 -24.36 -0.51
C ARG A 134 5.77 -23.43 -0.18
N ARG A 135 5.95 -22.10 -0.32
CA ARG A 135 4.84 -21.15 -0.17
C ARG A 135 3.73 -21.38 -1.21
N LEU A 136 4.13 -21.78 -2.43
CA LEU A 136 3.19 -22.08 -3.51
C LEU A 136 2.39 -23.36 -3.29
N THR A 137 2.87 -24.30 -2.46
CA THR A 137 2.26 -25.62 -2.34
C THR A 137 1.67 -25.89 -0.96
N VAL A 138 2.51 -26.27 0.01
CA VAL A 138 2.04 -26.81 1.29
C VAL A 138 1.42 -25.76 2.20
N ASP A 139 2.11 -24.63 2.37
CA ASP A 139 1.65 -23.60 3.32
C ASP A 139 0.35 -22.95 2.84
N THR A 140 0.23 -22.68 1.54
CA THR A 140 -0.99 -22.14 0.93
C THR A 140 -2.17 -23.10 1.07
N TRP A 141 -1.97 -24.38 0.78
CA TRP A 141 -3.04 -25.39 0.90
C TRP A 141 -3.48 -25.59 2.34
N MET A 142 -2.56 -25.57 3.29
CA MET A 142 -2.91 -25.71 4.70
C MET A 142 -3.69 -24.48 5.24
N VAL A 143 -3.33 -23.26 4.80
CA VAL A 143 -4.09 -22.05 5.11
C VAL A 143 -5.50 -22.18 4.56
N TYR A 144 -5.63 -22.57 3.30
CA TYR A 144 -6.94 -22.71 2.66
C TYR A 144 -7.81 -23.78 3.34
N LEU A 145 -7.23 -24.94 3.65
CA LEU A 145 -7.98 -26.01 4.32
C LEU A 145 -8.49 -25.62 5.72
N ARG A 146 -7.69 -24.91 6.49
CA ARG A 146 -8.08 -24.47 7.83
C ARG A 146 -9.09 -23.33 7.77
N GLY A 147 -8.85 -22.33 6.94
CA GLY A 147 -9.81 -21.25 6.69
C GLY A 147 -11.15 -21.80 6.22
N PHE A 148 -11.13 -22.71 5.26
CA PHE A 148 -12.31 -23.42 4.79
C PHE A 148 -13.06 -24.16 5.92
N ARG A 149 -12.34 -24.98 6.74
CA ARG A 149 -12.94 -25.69 7.87
C ARG A 149 -13.57 -24.74 8.88
N ARG A 150 -12.91 -23.63 9.16
CA ARG A 150 -13.44 -22.62 10.08
C ARG A 150 -14.71 -21.98 9.52
N LEU A 151 -14.72 -21.56 8.26
CA LEU A 151 -15.92 -21.01 7.63
C LEU A 151 -17.05 -22.02 7.52
N MET A 152 -16.74 -23.31 7.34
CA MET A 152 -17.76 -24.36 7.41
C MET A 152 -18.42 -24.49 8.77
N SER A 153 -17.75 -24.13 9.87
CA SER A 153 -18.33 -24.14 11.23
C SER A 153 -19.13 -22.88 11.57
N VAL A 154 -18.89 -21.74 10.90
CA VAL A 154 -19.60 -20.47 11.15
C VAL A 154 -20.97 -20.51 10.48
N LYS A 155 -22.00 -20.06 11.18
CA LYS A 155 -23.36 -19.85 10.63
C LYS A 155 -23.49 -18.39 10.20
N ALA A 156 -23.68 -18.15 8.91
CA ALA A 156 -23.91 -16.82 8.35
C ALA A 156 -24.84 -16.91 7.12
N ASP A 157 -25.44 -15.79 6.77
CA ASP A 157 -26.32 -15.65 5.60
C ASP A 157 -25.52 -15.04 4.43
N VAL A 158 -24.53 -14.18 4.76
CA VAL A 158 -23.66 -13.47 3.82
C VAL A 158 -22.20 -13.68 4.19
N MET A 159 -21.37 -13.87 3.19
CA MET A 159 -19.93 -13.98 3.32
C MET A 159 -19.24 -12.95 2.43
N ILE A 160 -18.40 -12.10 3.00
CA ILE A 160 -17.54 -11.15 2.29
C ILE A 160 -16.11 -11.65 2.34
N ALA A 161 -15.35 -11.50 1.26
CA ALA A 161 -13.90 -11.76 1.23
C ALA A 161 -13.16 -10.62 0.53
N SER A 162 -12.03 -10.18 1.10
CA SER A 162 -11.33 -8.97 0.62
C SER A 162 -10.01 -9.22 -0.10
N ARG A 163 -9.46 -10.43 -0.05
CA ARG A 163 -8.23 -10.79 -0.76
C ARG A 163 -8.43 -12.05 -1.57
N PRO A 164 -7.73 -12.22 -2.71
CA PRO A 164 -7.91 -13.41 -3.55
C PRO A 164 -7.66 -14.72 -2.80
N GLU A 165 -6.66 -14.71 -1.90
CA GLU A 165 -6.32 -15.86 -1.07
C GLU A 165 -7.47 -16.22 -0.12
N ALA A 166 -8.02 -15.23 0.57
CA ALA A 166 -9.19 -15.43 1.43
C ALA A 166 -10.42 -15.81 0.61
N ALA A 167 -10.62 -15.17 -0.54
CA ALA A 167 -11.76 -15.42 -1.41
C ALA A 167 -11.83 -16.85 -1.93
N ALA A 168 -10.69 -17.50 -2.16
CA ALA A 168 -10.64 -18.87 -2.67
C ALA A 168 -11.37 -19.87 -1.75
N TRP A 169 -11.04 -19.90 -0.48
CA TRP A 169 -11.66 -20.81 0.48
C TRP A 169 -13.01 -20.30 1.00
N ALA A 170 -13.19 -18.97 1.07
CA ALA A 170 -14.46 -18.36 1.46
C ALA A 170 -15.57 -18.61 0.44
N CYS A 171 -15.27 -18.44 -0.85
CA CYS A 171 -16.22 -18.70 -1.93
C CYS A 171 -16.71 -20.17 -1.92
N LEU A 172 -15.76 -21.12 -1.79
CA LEU A 172 -16.12 -22.53 -1.72
C LEU A 172 -17.02 -22.84 -0.52
N ALA A 173 -16.68 -22.33 0.66
CA ALA A 173 -17.49 -22.50 1.87
C ALA A 173 -18.89 -21.88 1.71
N ALA A 174 -18.97 -20.67 1.15
CA ALA A 174 -20.23 -19.98 0.91
C ALA A 174 -21.14 -20.78 -0.01
N LYS A 175 -20.61 -21.29 -1.13
CA LYS A 175 -21.41 -22.07 -2.09
C LYS A 175 -21.89 -23.39 -1.52
N LEU A 176 -21.07 -24.11 -0.75
CA LEU A 176 -21.47 -25.36 -0.10
C LEU A 176 -22.55 -25.15 0.99
N LYS A 177 -22.58 -23.99 1.60
CA LYS A 177 -23.56 -23.66 2.66
C LYS A 177 -24.76 -22.86 2.16
N GLY A 178 -24.83 -22.53 0.87
CA GLY A 178 -25.89 -21.72 0.29
C GLY A 178 -25.88 -20.25 0.77
N MET A 179 -24.72 -19.74 1.21
CA MET A 179 -24.56 -18.33 1.60
C MET A 179 -24.39 -17.45 0.37
N ARG A 180 -24.84 -16.21 0.46
CA ARG A 180 -24.52 -15.17 -0.50
C ARG A 180 -23.03 -14.83 -0.41
N PHE A 181 -22.31 -14.80 -1.53
CA PHE A 181 -20.87 -14.54 -1.57
C PHE A 181 -20.57 -13.20 -2.25
N ILE A 182 -19.90 -12.32 -1.52
CA ILE A 182 -19.48 -10.97 -1.96
C ILE A 182 -17.95 -10.93 -2.00
N TYR A 183 -17.39 -10.51 -3.13
CA TYR A 183 -15.96 -10.27 -3.25
C TYR A 183 -15.68 -8.77 -3.22
N PHE A 184 -14.83 -8.35 -2.29
CA PHE A 184 -14.45 -6.96 -2.09
C PHE A 184 -12.92 -6.79 -2.07
N PRO A 185 -12.24 -6.85 -3.23
CA PRO A 185 -10.81 -6.59 -3.30
C PRO A 185 -10.52 -5.11 -3.08
N PHE A 186 -9.63 -4.80 -2.12
CA PHE A 186 -9.19 -3.43 -1.88
C PHE A 186 -8.11 -2.97 -2.86
N GLU A 187 -7.53 -3.90 -3.61
CA GLU A 187 -6.47 -3.65 -4.57
C GLU A 187 -6.58 -4.58 -5.77
N LEU A 188 -5.96 -4.20 -6.87
CA LEU A 188 -5.79 -5.06 -8.04
C LEU A 188 -4.60 -5.99 -7.82
N TYR A 189 -4.81 -7.07 -7.08
CA TYR A 189 -3.73 -7.97 -6.65
C TYR A 189 -2.92 -8.59 -7.79
N GLY A 190 -3.46 -8.69 -8.99
CA GLY A 190 -2.73 -9.14 -10.18
C GLY A 190 -1.81 -8.10 -10.79
N ASP A 191 -2.01 -6.83 -10.44
CA ASP A 191 -1.35 -5.66 -11.04
C ASP A 191 -0.43 -4.96 -10.04
N GLN A 192 0.00 -5.66 -9.00
CA GLN A 192 0.99 -5.21 -8.03
C GLN A 192 2.41 -5.59 -8.47
N ILE A 193 3.42 -4.93 -7.87
CA ILE A 193 4.85 -5.25 -8.07
C ILE A 193 5.11 -6.72 -7.73
N VAL A 194 4.52 -7.22 -6.64
CA VAL A 194 4.60 -8.63 -6.24
C VAL A 194 3.34 -9.35 -6.71
N ARG A 195 3.47 -10.08 -7.80
CA ARG A 195 2.35 -10.84 -8.38
C ARG A 195 1.87 -11.94 -7.43
N PRO A 196 0.56 -12.16 -7.34
CA PRO A 196 0.01 -13.28 -6.57
C PRO A 196 0.39 -14.63 -7.20
N ASN A 197 0.22 -15.69 -6.42
CA ASN A 197 0.35 -17.05 -6.91
C ASN A 197 -0.53 -17.26 -8.16
N PRO A 198 -0.01 -17.83 -9.28
CA PRO A 198 -0.79 -18.05 -10.50
C PRO A 198 -2.07 -18.85 -10.28
N LEU A 199 -2.08 -19.82 -9.36
CA LEU A 199 -3.27 -20.60 -9.02
C LEU A 199 -4.34 -19.74 -8.33
N VAL A 200 -3.93 -18.80 -7.47
CA VAL A 200 -4.83 -17.84 -6.82
C VAL A 200 -5.42 -16.90 -7.86
N ALA A 201 -4.60 -16.39 -8.78
CA ALA A 201 -5.07 -15.55 -9.87
C ALA A 201 -6.05 -16.25 -10.81
N LEU A 202 -5.78 -17.53 -11.15
CA LEU A 202 -6.70 -18.35 -11.93
C LEU A 202 -8.02 -18.56 -11.18
N PHE A 203 -7.95 -18.89 -9.90
CA PHE A 203 -9.14 -19.10 -9.07
C PHE A 203 -9.95 -17.80 -8.95
N GLU A 204 -9.31 -16.64 -8.74
CA GLU A 204 -9.98 -15.33 -8.72
C GLU A 204 -10.79 -15.09 -10.00
N ARG A 205 -10.21 -15.37 -11.17
CA ARG A 205 -10.91 -15.24 -12.45
C ARG A 205 -12.12 -16.20 -12.57
N LEU A 206 -11.96 -17.46 -12.17
CA LEU A 206 -13.06 -18.45 -12.19
C LEU A 206 -14.17 -18.04 -11.22
N MET A 207 -13.82 -17.60 -10.04
CA MET A 207 -14.73 -17.10 -9.01
C MET A 207 -15.53 -15.89 -9.51
N LEU A 208 -14.87 -14.87 -10.05
CA LEU A 208 -15.49 -13.69 -10.63
C LEU A 208 -16.45 -14.05 -11.76
N ARG A 209 -16.07 -14.99 -12.62
CA ARG A 209 -16.85 -15.38 -13.78
C ARG A 209 -18.08 -16.24 -13.43
N HIS A 210 -17.99 -17.06 -12.39
CA HIS A 210 -19.01 -18.09 -12.17
C HIS A 210 -19.70 -18.07 -10.81
N TRP A 211 -19.04 -17.56 -9.74
CA TRP A 211 -19.50 -17.87 -8.39
C TRP A 211 -19.83 -16.67 -7.49
N VAL A 212 -19.40 -15.46 -7.84
CA VAL A 212 -19.74 -14.27 -7.05
C VAL A 212 -21.20 -13.89 -7.19
N ASP A 213 -21.82 -13.43 -6.12
CA ASP A 213 -23.17 -12.88 -6.09
C ASP A 213 -23.18 -11.36 -6.10
N ALA A 214 -22.08 -10.73 -5.62
CA ALA A 214 -21.78 -9.31 -5.79
C ALA A 214 -20.28 -9.08 -5.78
N VAL A 215 -19.84 -8.01 -6.43
CA VAL A 215 -18.46 -7.52 -6.39
C VAL A 215 -18.50 -6.08 -5.95
N LEU A 216 -17.67 -5.73 -4.96
CA LEU A 216 -17.44 -4.36 -4.53
C LEU A 216 -16.04 -3.94 -4.93
N THR A 217 -15.85 -2.67 -5.21
CA THR A 217 -14.54 -2.08 -5.48
C THR A 217 -14.55 -0.60 -5.13
N GLN A 218 -13.38 0.03 -5.14
CA GLN A 218 -13.25 1.39 -4.63
C GLN A 218 -13.51 2.49 -5.67
N ASN A 219 -13.34 2.19 -6.98
CA ASN A 219 -13.51 3.19 -8.04
C ASN A 219 -13.82 2.55 -9.39
N ASP A 220 -14.20 3.40 -10.37
CA ASP A 220 -14.61 3.00 -11.70
C ASP A 220 -13.50 2.29 -12.49
N CYS A 221 -12.24 2.77 -12.39
CA CYS A 221 -11.11 2.16 -13.08
C CYS A 221 -10.91 0.70 -12.64
N ARG A 222 -11.00 0.43 -11.34
CA ARG A 222 -10.92 -0.93 -10.80
C ARG A 222 -12.17 -1.75 -11.15
N ALA A 223 -13.34 -1.13 -11.16
CA ALA A 223 -14.58 -1.79 -11.59
C ALA A 223 -14.48 -2.27 -13.05
N GLU A 224 -13.94 -1.45 -13.93
CA GLU A 224 -13.73 -1.80 -15.33
C GLU A 224 -12.75 -2.97 -15.51
N VAL A 225 -11.64 -2.97 -14.79
CA VAL A 225 -10.69 -4.10 -14.78
C VAL A 225 -11.36 -5.39 -14.31
N LEU A 226 -12.11 -5.35 -13.21
CA LEU A 226 -12.79 -6.53 -12.69
C LEU A 226 -13.88 -7.03 -13.64
N ALA A 227 -14.63 -6.12 -14.26
CA ALA A 227 -15.70 -6.48 -15.21
C ALA A 227 -15.13 -6.98 -16.55
N ARG A 228 -14.30 -6.19 -17.22
CA ARG A 228 -13.88 -6.47 -18.59
C ARG A 228 -12.69 -7.41 -18.69
N GLU A 229 -11.64 -7.19 -17.91
CA GLU A 229 -10.40 -7.97 -18.05
C GLU A 229 -10.44 -9.26 -17.23
N ARG A 230 -11.04 -9.22 -16.02
CA ARG A 230 -11.16 -10.40 -15.16
C ARG A 230 -12.45 -11.17 -15.37
N GLY A 231 -13.38 -10.59 -16.13
CA GLY A 231 -14.61 -11.23 -16.58
C GLY A 231 -15.61 -11.47 -15.46
N SER A 232 -15.78 -10.49 -14.55
CA SER A 232 -16.82 -10.58 -13.53
C SER A 232 -18.19 -10.72 -14.18
N ARG A 233 -18.97 -11.72 -13.73
CA ARG A 233 -20.34 -11.97 -14.20
C ARG A 233 -21.34 -10.95 -13.70
N VAL A 234 -21.00 -10.18 -12.68
CA VAL A 234 -21.81 -9.13 -12.10
C VAL A 234 -21.10 -7.79 -12.24
N THR A 235 -21.86 -6.72 -12.44
CA THR A 235 -21.33 -5.37 -12.46
C THR A 235 -20.81 -5.03 -11.07
N PRO A 236 -19.52 -4.64 -10.93
CA PRO A 236 -19.00 -4.22 -9.64
C PRO A 236 -19.71 -2.96 -9.14
N LEU A 237 -20.02 -2.94 -7.85
CA LEU A 237 -20.56 -1.78 -7.15
C LEU A 237 -19.42 -0.99 -6.51
N ILE A 238 -19.50 0.33 -6.54
CA ILE A 238 -18.45 1.19 -6.03
C ILE A 238 -18.77 1.57 -4.59
N VAL A 239 -17.75 1.38 -3.74
CA VAL A 239 -17.71 1.84 -2.34
C VAL A 239 -16.37 2.50 -2.15
N HIS A 240 -16.32 3.81 -2.29
CA HIS A 240 -15.09 4.59 -2.22
C HIS A 240 -14.40 4.46 -0.86
N ASN A 241 -13.07 4.54 -0.86
CA ASN A 241 -12.22 4.49 0.34
C ASN A 241 -12.17 5.84 1.07
N TYR A 242 -13.32 6.46 1.27
CA TYR A 242 -13.40 7.72 2.00
C TYR A 242 -13.44 7.47 3.50
N LYS A 243 -13.01 8.46 4.28
CA LYS A 243 -13.02 8.42 5.74
C LYS A 243 -14.30 9.06 6.29
N PRO A 244 -14.69 8.72 7.53
CA PRO A 244 -15.82 9.38 8.19
C PRO A 244 -15.59 10.88 8.33
N ILE A 245 -16.68 11.66 8.32
CA ILE A 245 -16.63 13.09 8.64
C ILE A 245 -16.07 13.26 10.04
N ARG A 246 -15.10 14.15 10.19
CA ARG A 246 -14.56 14.57 11.48
C ARG A 246 -14.88 16.04 11.68
N SER A 247 -15.88 16.31 12.51
CA SER A 247 -16.40 17.65 12.75
C SER A 247 -15.58 18.49 13.75
N GLU A 248 -14.51 17.94 14.32
CA GLU A 248 -13.74 18.62 15.36
C GLU A 248 -12.69 19.56 14.77
N THR A 249 -12.67 20.80 15.25
CA THR A 249 -11.57 21.73 14.98
C THR A 249 -10.28 21.17 15.56
N ARG A 250 -9.25 20.98 14.72
CA ARG A 250 -7.98 20.41 15.14
C ARG A 250 -7.05 21.50 15.66
N PRO A 251 -6.32 21.27 16.78
CA PRO A 251 -5.29 22.19 17.23
C PRO A 251 -4.17 22.24 16.18
N ALA A 252 -3.78 23.45 15.76
CA ALA A 252 -2.61 23.68 14.93
C ALA A 252 -1.34 23.78 15.79
N GLY A 253 -0.18 23.59 15.14
CA GLY A 253 1.13 23.81 15.77
C GLY A 253 1.87 22.55 16.20
N ARG A 254 1.23 21.39 16.25
CA ARG A 254 1.86 20.15 16.76
C ARG A 254 3.04 19.65 15.92
N LEU A 255 2.95 19.73 14.59
CA LEU A 255 4.04 19.33 13.71
C LEU A 255 5.19 20.32 13.80
N ARG A 256 4.88 21.62 13.79
CA ARG A 256 5.86 22.70 13.92
C ARG A 256 6.63 22.62 15.23
N GLU A 257 5.92 22.47 16.34
CA GLU A 257 6.52 22.31 17.67
C GLU A 257 7.44 21.08 17.74
N ARG A 258 6.95 19.93 17.28
CA ARG A 258 7.70 18.68 17.32
C ARG A 258 9.00 18.73 16.53
N LEU A 259 9.01 19.44 15.40
CA LEU A 259 10.15 19.48 14.46
C LEU A 259 10.96 20.76 14.54
N GLY A 260 10.58 21.71 15.41
CA GLY A 260 11.25 22.99 15.53
C GLY A 260 11.14 23.87 14.28
N ILE A 261 10.02 23.75 13.52
CA ILE A 261 9.81 24.51 12.29
C ILE A 261 9.27 25.90 12.66
N ALA A 262 10.00 26.95 12.26
CA ALA A 262 9.62 28.34 12.53
C ALA A 262 8.27 28.72 11.90
N ALA A 263 7.56 29.68 12.50
CA ALA A 263 6.19 30.03 12.11
C ALA A 263 6.10 30.66 10.71
N ASP A 264 7.19 31.29 10.24
CA ASP A 264 7.31 31.89 8.91
C ASP A 264 7.56 30.90 7.78
N LYS A 265 7.85 29.64 8.11
CA LYS A 265 8.07 28.58 7.12
C LYS A 265 6.75 27.97 6.66
N ARG A 266 6.65 27.65 5.37
CA ARG A 266 5.53 26.92 4.77
C ARG A 266 5.87 25.42 4.71
N ILE A 267 4.92 24.56 5.08
CA ILE A 267 5.13 23.13 5.19
C ILE A 267 4.45 22.38 4.02
N VAL A 268 5.24 21.66 3.25
CA VAL A 268 4.78 20.63 2.33
C VAL A 268 4.89 19.27 3.04
N LEU A 269 3.78 18.58 3.22
CA LEU A 269 3.74 17.35 4.00
C LEU A 269 3.40 16.12 3.14
N HIS A 270 4.28 15.12 3.16
CA HIS A 270 3.94 13.75 2.80
C HIS A 270 3.74 12.93 4.08
N GLU A 271 2.53 12.41 4.29
CA GLU A 271 2.26 11.51 5.40
C GLU A 271 2.12 10.06 4.93
N GLY A 272 2.51 9.09 5.80
CA GLY A 272 2.35 7.67 5.59
C GLY A 272 3.65 6.90 5.37
N VAL A 273 3.57 5.70 4.81
CA VAL A 273 4.71 4.79 4.67
C VAL A 273 5.74 5.32 3.67
N ILE A 274 6.98 5.44 4.13
CA ILE A 274 8.15 5.81 3.33
C ILE A 274 8.81 4.50 2.87
N VAL A 275 8.70 4.20 1.58
CA VAL A 275 9.13 2.92 1.00
C VAL A 275 9.51 3.09 -0.45
N ASP A 276 10.45 2.25 -0.91
CA ASP A 276 10.84 2.16 -2.31
C ASP A 276 9.66 1.78 -3.24
N GLY A 277 9.73 2.19 -4.52
CA GLY A 277 8.66 1.97 -5.50
C GLY A 277 7.47 2.93 -5.35
N ARG A 278 7.68 4.11 -4.74
CA ARG A 278 6.68 5.19 -4.65
C ARG A 278 7.19 6.53 -5.15
N TRP A 279 8.39 6.57 -5.73
CA TRP A 279 9.01 7.80 -6.26
C TRP A 279 9.11 8.95 -5.27
N LEU A 280 9.25 8.62 -4.00
CA LEU A 280 9.42 9.61 -2.92
C LEU A 280 10.74 10.38 -3.02
N GLU A 281 11.76 9.79 -3.65
CA GLU A 281 13.05 10.42 -3.94
C GLU A 281 12.90 11.66 -4.83
N PHE A 282 12.00 11.64 -5.81
CA PHE A 282 11.72 12.81 -6.66
C PHE A 282 11.00 13.93 -5.89
N VAL A 283 10.10 13.56 -4.97
CA VAL A 283 9.49 14.54 -4.05
C VAL A 283 10.56 15.13 -3.12
N ALA A 284 11.48 14.32 -2.60
CA ALA A 284 12.57 14.82 -1.77
C ALA A 284 13.45 15.81 -2.54
N GLN A 285 13.82 15.50 -3.78
CA GLN A 285 14.61 16.38 -4.64
C GLN A 285 13.88 17.67 -4.99
N SER A 286 12.55 17.66 -5.09
CA SER A 286 11.78 18.86 -5.42
C SER A 286 12.01 20.02 -4.46
N VAL A 287 12.44 19.75 -3.20
CA VAL A 287 12.75 20.82 -2.21
C VAL A 287 13.84 21.77 -2.68
N LEU A 288 14.76 21.28 -3.53
CA LEU A 288 15.85 22.09 -4.07
C LEU A 288 15.37 23.16 -5.07
N HIS A 289 14.18 22.96 -5.64
CA HIS A 289 13.52 23.86 -6.58
C HIS A 289 12.46 24.75 -5.90
N LEU A 290 12.28 24.62 -4.58
CA LEU A 290 11.34 25.42 -3.79
C LEU A 290 12.05 26.58 -3.11
N PRO A 291 11.35 27.71 -2.80
CA PRO A 291 11.90 28.83 -2.05
C PRO A 291 12.41 28.42 -0.65
N GLU A 292 13.31 29.22 -0.10
CA GLU A 292 13.95 28.91 1.20
C GLU A 292 13.00 28.89 2.40
N ASP A 293 11.85 29.54 2.28
CA ASP A 293 10.82 29.54 3.31
C ASP A 293 9.93 28.26 3.26
N VAL A 294 10.14 27.37 2.29
CA VAL A 294 9.40 26.10 2.18
C VAL A 294 10.21 24.95 2.77
N VAL A 295 9.58 24.20 3.68
CA VAL A 295 10.11 22.97 4.29
C VAL A 295 9.28 21.78 3.84
N LEU A 296 9.95 20.74 3.36
CA LEU A 296 9.34 19.47 3.00
C LEU A 296 9.49 18.46 4.14
N VAL A 297 8.38 17.90 4.58
CA VAL A 297 8.35 16.90 5.66
C VAL A 297 7.79 15.59 5.13
N PHE A 298 8.55 14.50 5.33
CA PHE A 298 8.00 13.14 5.23
C PHE A 298 7.77 12.63 6.64
N MET A 299 6.50 12.38 7.00
CA MET A 299 6.11 11.87 8.31
C MET A 299 5.53 10.48 8.18
N GLY A 300 6.26 9.46 8.66
CA GLY A 300 5.76 8.10 8.59
C GLY A 300 6.78 7.01 8.89
N GLN A 301 6.32 5.77 8.78
CA GLN A 301 7.18 4.62 8.98
C GLN A 301 8.07 4.37 7.76
N GLU A 302 9.38 4.44 7.95
CA GLU A 302 10.34 4.02 6.96
C GLU A 302 10.39 2.49 6.86
N LYS A 303 10.23 1.96 5.65
CA LYS A 303 10.35 0.52 5.36
C LYS A 303 11.46 0.25 4.36
N LEU A 304 11.95 -1.01 4.36
CA LEU A 304 12.94 -1.51 3.40
C LEU A 304 14.22 -0.66 3.31
N LYS A 305 14.55 0.07 4.39
CA LYS A 305 15.75 0.93 4.45
C LYS A 305 15.79 1.99 3.34
N TRP A 306 14.66 2.60 3.04
CA TRP A 306 14.48 3.58 1.96
C TRP A 306 15.58 4.66 1.96
N ARG A 307 15.89 5.24 3.12
CA ARG A 307 16.97 6.23 3.28
C ARG A 307 18.35 5.71 2.86
N GLN A 308 18.61 4.42 3.03
CA GLN A 308 19.87 3.83 2.62
C GLN A 308 19.88 3.50 1.12
N VAL A 309 18.75 3.09 0.57
CA VAL A 309 18.59 2.80 -0.87
C VAL A 309 18.75 4.08 -1.67
N HIS A 310 18.12 5.17 -1.24
CA HIS A 310 18.10 6.46 -1.93
C HIS A 310 19.09 7.48 -1.35
N ALA A 311 20.17 7.00 -0.69
CA ALA A 311 21.10 7.89 0.00
C ALA A 311 21.76 8.94 -0.91
N ALA A 312 22.03 8.61 -2.16
CA ALA A 312 22.62 9.52 -3.12
C ALA A 312 21.63 10.59 -3.57
N GLU A 313 20.39 10.18 -3.89
CA GLU A 313 19.33 11.05 -4.39
C GLU A 313 18.84 12.04 -3.34
N ILE A 314 18.89 11.69 -2.05
CA ILE A 314 18.42 12.55 -0.96
C ILE A 314 19.52 13.28 -0.20
N ALA A 315 20.79 13.09 -0.58
CA ALA A 315 21.93 13.71 0.13
C ALA A 315 21.85 15.24 0.12
N GLU A 316 21.64 15.84 -1.04
CA GLU A 316 21.53 17.28 -1.20
C GLU A 316 20.25 17.86 -0.57
N PRO A 317 19.05 17.27 -0.78
CA PRO A 317 17.86 17.61 -0.02
C PRO A 317 18.06 17.65 1.50
N LEU A 318 18.69 16.62 2.09
CA LEU A 318 18.98 16.57 3.52
C LEU A 318 19.98 17.66 3.95
N ALA A 319 21.03 17.87 3.14
CA ALA A 319 22.04 18.90 3.42
C ALA A 319 21.49 20.32 3.37
N SER A 320 20.42 20.57 2.60
CA SER A 320 19.73 21.87 2.56
C SER A 320 19.08 22.28 3.89
N GLY A 321 18.86 21.32 4.81
CA GLY A 321 18.14 21.54 6.06
C GLY A 321 16.64 21.76 5.90
N ARG A 322 16.13 21.73 4.65
CA ARG A 322 14.71 21.96 4.33
C ARG A 322 13.91 20.70 4.05
N PHE A 323 14.58 19.53 4.00
CA PHE A 323 13.93 18.23 3.92
C PHE A 323 14.07 17.48 5.24
N ILE A 324 12.94 17.14 5.86
CA ILE A 324 12.87 16.53 7.18
C ILE A 324 12.20 15.17 7.09
N LEU A 325 12.86 14.14 7.62
CA LEU A 325 12.29 12.80 7.79
C LEU A 325 11.83 12.65 9.24
N ALA A 326 10.52 12.65 9.45
CA ALA A 326 9.89 12.56 10.76
C ALA A 326 9.35 11.14 11.04
N PRO A 327 9.50 10.62 12.27
CA PRO A 327 8.93 9.34 12.64
C PRO A 327 7.39 9.40 12.64
N PRO A 328 6.71 8.24 12.51
CA PRO A 328 5.26 8.17 12.53
C PRO A 328 4.68 8.69 13.85
N VAL A 329 3.43 9.07 13.79
CA VAL A 329 2.61 9.46 14.94
C VAL A 329 1.50 8.43 15.16
N PRO A 330 0.92 8.32 16.37
CA PRO A 330 -0.28 7.51 16.58
C PRO A 330 -1.39 7.91 15.62
N HIS A 331 -2.13 6.92 15.13
CA HIS A 331 -3.16 7.14 14.10
C HIS A 331 -4.25 8.13 14.58
N GLU A 332 -4.58 8.07 15.84
CA GLU A 332 -5.58 8.93 16.49
C GLU A 332 -5.17 10.41 16.49
N ALA A 333 -3.85 10.65 16.55
CA ALA A 333 -3.28 12.00 16.57
C ALA A 333 -2.86 12.51 15.18
N LEU A 334 -2.92 11.64 14.13
CA LEU A 334 -2.38 11.96 12.81
C LEU A 334 -2.86 13.29 12.27
N LEU A 335 -4.16 13.54 12.32
CA LEU A 335 -4.76 14.75 11.75
C LEU A 335 -4.35 16.03 12.46
N ASP A 336 -3.98 15.96 13.75
CA ASP A 336 -3.48 17.12 14.49
C ASP A 336 -2.11 17.59 13.96
N TYR A 337 -1.33 16.66 13.42
CA TYR A 337 -0.04 16.98 12.77
C TYR A 337 -0.23 17.38 11.31
N VAL A 338 -1.15 16.73 10.60
CA VAL A 338 -1.47 17.05 9.20
C VAL A 338 -2.05 18.47 9.08
N ALA A 339 -2.77 18.93 10.09
CA ALA A 339 -3.38 20.27 10.12
C ALA A 339 -2.37 21.43 10.00
N ASP A 340 -1.10 21.21 10.31
CA ASP A 340 -0.04 22.23 10.20
C ASP A 340 0.50 22.41 8.79
N ALA A 341 0.19 21.51 7.87
CA ALA A 341 0.68 21.58 6.50
C ALA A 341 0.00 22.71 5.72
N ASP A 342 0.78 23.42 4.90
CA ASP A 342 0.27 24.36 3.92
C ASP A 342 -0.14 23.66 2.61
N VAL A 343 0.52 22.54 2.30
CA VAL A 343 0.23 21.66 1.15
C VAL A 343 0.45 20.20 1.56
N GLY A 344 -0.52 19.34 1.24
CA GLY A 344 -0.38 17.89 1.30
C GLY A 344 0.12 17.34 -0.05
N ILE A 345 1.12 16.44 -0.05
CA ILE A 345 1.61 15.86 -1.29
C ILE A 345 1.37 14.36 -1.34
N ILE A 346 0.81 13.91 -2.47
CA ILE A 346 0.57 12.51 -2.81
C ILE A 346 1.46 12.15 -3.99
N ILE A 347 2.14 11.01 -3.92
CA ILE A 347 2.88 10.44 -5.05
C ILE A 347 2.85 8.91 -5.00
N TYR A 348 2.83 8.30 -6.18
CA TYR A 348 2.95 6.86 -6.39
C TYR A 348 3.66 6.60 -7.71
N ASP A 349 4.37 5.46 -7.79
CA ASP A 349 4.96 4.95 -9.02
C ASP A 349 3.86 4.63 -10.04
N ASP A 350 3.89 5.30 -11.20
CA ASP A 350 2.92 5.14 -12.28
C ASP A 350 3.19 3.93 -13.18
N THR A 351 4.31 3.25 -13.01
CA THR A 351 4.60 1.99 -13.71
C THR A 351 3.79 0.82 -13.15
N VAL A 352 3.19 0.99 -11.98
CA VAL A 352 2.37 -0.01 -11.31
C VAL A 352 0.90 0.34 -11.43
N ARG A 353 0.18 -0.39 -12.26
CA ARG A 353 -1.24 -0.13 -12.55
C ARG A 353 -2.12 -0.05 -11.30
N ASN A 354 -1.85 -0.88 -10.29
CA ASN A 354 -2.56 -0.81 -9.01
C ASN A 354 -2.38 0.56 -8.32
N ASN A 355 -1.23 1.21 -8.48
CA ASN A 355 -0.97 2.55 -7.96
C ASN A 355 -1.71 3.64 -8.77
N VAL A 356 -1.70 3.52 -10.10
CA VAL A 356 -2.41 4.45 -11.00
C VAL A 356 -3.92 4.45 -10.73
N PHE A 357 -4.48 3.29 -10.38
CA PHE A 357 -5.89 3.14 -10.03
C PHE A 357 -6.13 3.13 -8.51
N CYS A 358 -5.23 3.71 -7.72
CA CYS A 358 -5.42 3.80 -6.28
C CYS A 358 -6.40 4.92 -5.89
N GLU A 359 -6.96 4.78 -4.72
CA GLU A 359 -7.75 5.80 -4.03
C GLU A 359 -7.10 6.02 -2.67
N PRO A 360 -6.15 6.99 -2.60
CA PRO A 360 -5.30 7.14 -1.43
C PRO A 360 -6.05 7.77 -0.25
N GLY A 361 -6.04 7.09 0.89
CA GLY A 361 -6.65 7.61 2.12
C GLY A 361 -6.05 8.93 2.61
N LYS A 362 -4.83 9.29 2.16
CA LYS A 362 -4.20 10.60 2.41
C LYS A 362 -5.02 11.77 1.85
N LEU A 363 -5.69 11.57 0.72
CA LEU A 363 -6.55 12.60 0.14
C LEU A 363 -7.64 13.01 1.14
N SER A 364 -8.31 12.01 1.75
CA SER A 364 -9.30 12.28 2.80
C SER A 364 -8.68 12.93 4.04
N ASP A 365 -7.45 12.55 4.42
CA ASP A 365 -6.77 13.16 5.57
C ASP A 365 -6.50 14.64 5.34
N TYR A 366 -5.95 15.02 4.17
CA TYR A 366 -5.70 16.42 3.84
C TYR A 366 -6.99 17.24 3.74
N ILE A 367 -8.00 16.73 3.04
CA ILE A 367 -9.30 17.40 2.89
C ILE A 367 -9.93 17.64 4.26
N SER A 368 -9.91 16.64 5.15
CA SER A 368 -10.57 16.73 6.47
C SER A 368 -10.01 17.80 7.41
N VAL A 369 -8.79 18.27 7.16
CA VAL A 369 -8.13 19.32 7.94
C VAL A 369 -7.89 20.62 7.15
N GLY A 370 -8.54 20.75 6.00
CA GLY A 370 -8.47 21.97 5.19
C GLY A 370 -7.10 22.22 4.56
N VAL A 371 -6.38 21.17 4.17
CA VAL A 371 -5.06 21.23 3.51
C VAL A 371 -5.21 20.99 2.01
N PRO A 372 -4.85 21.96 1.14
CA PRO A 372 -4.87 21.75 -0.31
C PRO A 372 -3.83 20.72 -0.74
N VAL A 373 -4.10 20.03 -1.85
CA VAL A 373 -3.37 18.83 -2.24
C VAL A 373 -2.61 19.03 -3.54
N VAL A 374 -1.39 18.50 -3.60
CA VAL A 374 -0.62 18.28 -4.83
C VAL A 374 -0.55 16.76 -5.05
N ALA A 375 -0.96 16.30 -6.23
CA ALA A 375 -1.08 14.88 -6.51
C ALA A 375 -0.77 14.58 -7.99
N PRO A 376 -0.44 13.31 -8.35
CA PRO A 376 -0.31 12.93 -9.76
C PRO A 376 -1.69 12.96 -10.46
N ASN A 377 -1.68 13.31 -11.74
CA ASN A 377 -2.88 13.36 -12.57
C ASN A 377 -3.35 11.94 -12.97
N PHE A 378 -3.60 11.10 -11.98
CA PHE A 378 -4.09 9.75 -12.20
C PHE A 378 -5.60 9.74 -12.49
N PRO A 379 -6.10 8.72 -13.22
CA PRO A 379 -7.52 8.60 -13.58
C PRO A 379 -8.48 8.60 -12.38
N THR A 380 -8.01 8.23 -11.21
CA THR A 380 -8.80 8.18 -9.97
C THR A 380 -8.66 9.45 -9.13
N ILE A 381 -7.56 10.18 -9.24
CA ILE A 381 -7.25 11.36 -8.43
C ILE A 381 -7.56 12.63 -9.21
N GLY A 382 -7.09 12.73 -10.46
CA GLY A 382 -7.21 13.93 -11.30
C GLY A 382 -8.65 14.43 -11.45
N PRO A 383 -9.64 13.57 -11.77
CA PRO A 383 -11.04 13.98 -11.84
C PRO A 383 -11.57 14.59 -10.54
N VAL A 384 -11.29 13.97 -9.39
CA VAL A 384 -11.69 14.46 -8.07
C VAL A 384 -11.05 15.83 -7.79
N MET A 385 -9.74 15.97 -8.05
CA MET A 385 -9.02 17.23 -7.87
C MET A 385 -9.63 18.37 -8.70
N ARG A 386 -9.98 18.09 -9.95
CA ARG A 386 -10.62 19.09 -10.86
C ARG A 386 -12.05 19.39 -10.46
N GLN A 387 -12.85 18.38 -10.14
CA GLN A 387 -14.26 18.53 -9.77
C GLN A 387 -14.44 19.46 -8.57
N TYR A 388 -13.64 19.25 -7.53
CA TYR A 388 -13.75 20.00 -6.28
C TYR A 388 -12.83 21.22 -6.21
N GLY A 389 -11.81 21.33 -7.06
CA GLY A 389 -10.86 22.43 -7.02
C GLY A 389 -10.01 22.46 -5.74
N ILE A 390 -9.64 21.30 -5.19
CA ILE A 390 -8.98 21.13 -3.89
C ILE A 390 -7.45 21.16 -3.93
N GLY A 391 -6.87 21.56 -5.06
CA GLY A 391 -5.43 21.63 -5.26
C GLY A 391 -5.05 21.57 -6.72
N GLN A 392 -3.86 21.02 -7.01
CA GLN A 392 -3.31 20.92 -8.37
C GLN A 392 -2.72 19.54 -8.64
N CYS A 393 -2.80 19.10 -9.89
CA CYS A 393 -2.15 17.86 -10.34
C CYS A 393 -0.87 18.16 -11.13
N PHE A 394 0.11 17.26 -11.01
CA PHE A 394 1.30 17.23 -11.86
C PHE A 394 1.28 15.97 -12.76
N ASP A 395 1.94 16.09 -13.91
CA ASP A 395 2.19 14.98 -14.82
C ASP A 395 3.65 14.51 -14.71
N GLY A 396 3.86 13.21 -14.81
CA GLY A 396 5.19 12.61 -14.66
C GLY A 396 5.67 12.61 -13.19
N HIS A 397 7.00 12.65 -13.02
CA HIS A 397 7.64 12.55 -11.70
C HIS A 397 8.91 13.39 -11.56
N SER A 398 9.12 14.42 -12.43
CA SER A 398 10.32 15.24 -12.29
C SER A 398 10.23 16.15 -11.06
N PRO A 399 11.34 16.34 -10.33
CA PRO A 399 11.40 17.24 -9.17
C PRO A 399 10.95 18.66 -9.49
N GLU A 400 11.28 19.17 -10.68
CA GLU A 400 10.92 20.51 -11.14
C GLU A 400 9.40 20.64 -11.37
N ALA A 401 8.77 19.66 -12.01
CA ALA A 401 7.32 19.65 -12.23
C ALA A 401 6.55 19.57 -10.89
N ILE A 402 7.03 18.75 -9.96
CA ILE A 402 6.48 18.65 -8.61
C ILE A 402 6.60 20.01 -7.90
N ALA A 403 7.80 20.62 -7.91
CA ALA A 403 8.03 21.92 -7.27
C ALA A 403 7.18 23.02 -7.88
N ALA A 404 7.08 23.08 -9.20
CA ALA A 404 6.23 24.06 -9.91
C ALA A 404 4.75 23.93 -9.48
N THR A 405 4.25 22.70 -9.35
CA THR A 405 2.89 22.44 -8.91
C THR A 405 2.67 22.84 -7.46
N VAL A 406 3.62 22.51 -6.57
CA VAL A 406 3.61 22.97 -5.17
C VAL A 406 3.56 24.51 -5.10
N MET A 407 4.38 25.20 -5.92
CA MET A 407 4.40 26.66 -5.96
C MET A 407 3.08 27.24 -6.45
N ALA A 408 2.43 26.63 -7.43
CA ALA A 408 1.12 27.06 -7.91
C ALA A 408 0.04 26.97 -6.82
N VAL A 409 0.10 25.94 -5.97
CA VAL A 409 -0.80 25.81 -4.81
C VAL A 409 -0.44 26.85 -3.73
N LEU A 410 0.83 27.03 -3.40
CA LEU A 410 1.31 27.98 -2.39
C LEU A 410 1.14 29.44 -2.79
N ALA A 411 0.94 29.75 -4.07
CA ALA A 411 0.65 31.10 -4.56
C ALA A 411 -0.72 31.63 -4.08
N ARG A 412 -1.61 30.75 -3.67
CA ARG A 412 -2.91 31.11 -3.08
C ARG A 412 -2.85 30.95 -1.56
N PRO A 413 -3.36 31.93 -0.78
CA PRO A 413 -3.46 31.75 0.67
C PRO A 413 -4.27 30.50 1.04
N ARG A 414 -3.87 29.78 2.08
CA ARG A 414 -4.54 28.54 2.52
C ARG A 414 -6.06 28.73 2.68
N GLY A 415 -6.51 29.85 3.25
CA GLY A 415 -7.94 30.14 3.42
C GLY A 415 -8.73 30.27 2.12
N ALA A 416 -8.06 30.55 0.98
CA ALA A 416 -8.73 30.60 -0.31
C ALA A 416 -9.15 29.21 -0.86
N TRP A 417 -8.65 28.15 -0.24
CA TRP A 417 -9.04 26.78 -0.57
C TRP A 417 -10.19 26.26 0.30
N ALA A 418 -10.51 26.93 1.42
CA ALA A 418 -11.47 26.46 2.40
C ALA A 418 -12.84 26.10 1.81
N PRO A 419 -13.51 26.92 0.96
CA PRO A 419 -14.82 26.55 0.44
C PRO A 419 -14.81 25.26 -0.40
N ALA A 420 -13.76 25.06 -1.19
CA ALA A 420 -13.58 23.86 -2.03
C ALA A 420 -13.33 22.62 -1.15
N LEU A 421 -12.48 22.74 -0.15
CA LEU A 421 -12.14 21.65 0.77
C LEU A 421 -13.31 21.27 1.68
N GLU A 422 -14.10 22.26 2.15
CA GLU A 422 -15.31 22.02 2.94
C GLU A 422 -16.38 21.28 2.11
N LEU A 423 -16.60 21.68 0.86
CA LEU A 423 -17.50 20.98 -0.05
C LEU A 423 -17.02 19.52 -0.27
N ALA A 424 -15.75 19.34 -0.62
CA ALA A 424 -15.18 18.00 -0.80
C ALA A 424 -15.27 17.17 0.48
N CYS A 425 -15.01 17.74 1.64
CA CYS A 425 -15.12 17.08 2.94
C CYS A 425 -16.55 16.62 3.23
N SER A 426 -17.57 17.37 2.82
CA SER A 426 -18.99 17.01 3.04
C SER A 426 -19.48 15.92 2.11
N GLU A 427 -18.92 15.79 0.91
CA GLU A 427 -19.38 14.83 -0.10
C GLU A 427 -18.52 13.56 -0.16
N LEU A 428 -17.19 13.69 0.02
CA LEU A 428 -16.23 12.57 -0.05
C LEU A 428 -16.07 11.91 1.31
N THR A 429 -17.12 11.35 1.84
CA THR A 429 -17.19 10.78 3.20
C THR A 429 -17.67 9.33 3.19
N TRP A 430 -17.33 8.61 4.26
CA TRP A 430 -17.84 7.25 4.46
C TRP A 430 -19.38 7.21 4.54
N GLU A 431 -19.99 8.19 5.15
CA GLU A 431 -21.43 8.28 5.33
C GLU A 431 -22.17 8.27 4.00
N THR A 432 -21.55 8.81 2.94
CA THR A 432 -22.10 8.73 1.58
C THR A 432 -21.90 7.36 0.92
N GLN A 433 -20.94 6.55 1.41
CA GLN A 433 -20.60 5.23 0.87
C GLN A 433 -21.28 4.07 1.62
N ALA A 434 -21.57 4.25 2.89
CA ALA A 434 -22.20 3.23 3.74
C ALA A 434 -23.49 2.64 3.14
N PRO A 435 -24.41 3.42 2.53
CA PRO A 435 -25.61 2.88 1.86
C PRO A 435 -25.27 1.92 0.71
N ASN A 436 -24.17 2.13 -0.03
CA ASN A 436 -23.77 1.25 -1.12
C ASN A 436 -23.30 -0.11 -0.59
N LEU A 437 -22.56 -0.12 0.52
CA LEU A 437 -22.17 -1.35 1.21
C LEU A 437 -23.38 -2.13 1.71
N LEU A 438 -24.31 -1.45 2.37
CA LEU A 438 -25.55 -2.06 2.89
C LEU A 438 -26.39 -2.65 1.75
N ALA A 439 -26.60 -1.90 0.67
CA ALA A 439 -27.34 -2.37 -0.50
C ALA A 439 -26.71 -3.64 -1.12
N ALA A 440 -25.39 -3.67 -1.20
CA ALA A 440 -24.66 -4.85 -1.70
C ALA A 440 -24.86 -6.07 -0.81
N VAL A 441 -24.81 -5.90 0.51
CA VAL A 441 -24.98 -6.98 1.49
C VAL A 441 -26.43 -7.48 1.52
N GLU A 442 -27.39 -6.59 1.45
CA GLU A 442 -28.83 -6.93 1.46
C GLU A 442 -29.33 -7.52 0.13
N GLY A 443 -28.56 -7.37 -0.93
CA GLY A 443 -28.96 -7.86 -2.25
C GLY A 443 -30.00 -7.00 -2.94
N ALA A 444 -30.19 -5.77 -2.47
CA ALA A 444 -31.09 -4.81 -3.09
C ALA A 444 -30.60 -4.47 -4.51
N LYS A 445 -31.47 -4.59 -5.50
CA LYS A 445 -31.21 -4.03 -6.84
C LYS A 445 -31.26 -2.50 -6.70
N ARG A 446 -30.17 -1.81 -7.06
CA ARG A 446 -30.18 -0.35 -7.13
C ARG A 446 -31.25 0.08 -8.15
N SER A 447 -32.28 0.77 -7.68
CA SER A 447 -33.09 1.65 -8.51
C SER A 447 -32.34 2.99 -8.58
N GLY A 448 -31.53 3.19 -9.62
CA GLY A 448 -30.81 4.46 -9.76
C GLY A 448 -29.80 4.37 -10.89
N THR A 449 -30.01 5.22 -11.88
CA THR A 449 -29.15 5.54 -13.02
C THR A 449 -27.67 5.65 -12.62
N PRO A 450 -26.72 5.21 -13.47
CA PRO A 450 -25.33 5.61 -13.34
C PRO A 450 -25.31 7.14 -13.31
N ALA A 451 -24.53 7.75 -12.42
CA ALA A 451 -24.25 9.16 -12.51
C ALA A 451 -23.68 9.40 -13.93
N ASP A 452 -24.39 10.20 -14.73
CA ASP A 452 -23.91 10.70 -16.02
C ASP A 452 -22.73 11.67 -15.76
N GLY A 453 -21.61 11.11 -15.35
CA GLY A 453 -20.32 11.76 -15.48
C GLY A 453 -19.79 11.46 -16.89
N PRO A 454 -19.09 12.40 -17.55
CA PRO A 454 -18.51 12.15 -18.85
C PRO A 454 -17.65 10.88 -18.79
N ALA A 455 -17.85 9.99 -19.78
CA ALA A 455 -17.05 8.79 -19.94
C ALA A 455 -15.57 9.17 -19.84
N PRO A 456 -14.73 8.41 -19.11
CA PRO A 456 -13.31 8.69 -19.06
C PRO A 456 -12.78 8.76 -20.50
N GLU A 457 -12.10 9.86 -20.80
CA GLU A 457 -11.39 10.01 -22.09
C GLU A 457 -10.50 8.81 -22.33
N ALA A 458 -10.36 8.44 -23.59
CA ALA A 458 -9.78 7.23 -24.15
C ALA A 458 -8.60 6.63 -23.35
N PRO A 459 -8.42 5.30 -23.36
CA PRO A 459 -7.42 4.60 -22.56
C PRO A 459 -6.04 5.20 -22.83
N ILE A 460 -5.39 5.62 -21.75
CA ILE A 460 -3.95 5.94 -21.74
C ILE A 460 -3.25 4.75 -22.40
N GLY A 461 -2.52 5.01 -23.47
CA GLY A 461 -1.90 4.05 -24.38
C GLY A 461 -1.30 2.85 -23.65
N GLY A 462 -1.53 1.68 -24.22
CA GLY A 462 -1.29 0.36 -23.66
C GLY A 462 -0.10 0.29 -22.72
N PHE A 463 -0.33 -0.19 -21.50
CA PHE A 463 0.70 -0.72 -20.64
C PHE A 463 1.27 -1.97 -21.33
N GLY A 464 2.26 -1.73 -22.21
CA GLY A 464 2.99 -2.79 -22.89
C GLY A 464 3.73 -3.64 -21.86
N ASP A 465 3.96 -4.91 -22.20
CA ASP A 465 4.68 -5.95 -21.44
C ASP A 465 6.14 -5.60 -21.04
N ALA A 466 6.43 -4.34 -20.78
CA ALA A 466 7.78 -3.84 -20.45
C ALA A 466 8.27 -4.17 -19.02
N SER A 467 7.51 -4.93 -18.20
CA SER A 467 7.84 -5.12 -16.78
C SER A 467 8.79 -6.28 -16.48
N ALA A 468 9.38 -6.95 -17.49
CA ALA A 468 10.29 -8.08 -17.26
C ALA A 468 11.80 -7.73 -17.27
N ALA A 469 12.19 -6.50 -17.61
CA ALA A 469 13.57 -6.20 -17.95
C ALA A 469 14.38 -5.33 -16.96
N THR A 470 13.80 -4.74 -15.91
CA THR A 470 14.49 -3.68 -15.15
C THR A 470 14.80 -3.98 -13.68
N TYR A 471 14.55 -5.16 -13.16
CA TYR A 471 15.00 -5.54 -11.79
C TYR A 471 16.11 -6.61 -11.83
N LYS A 472 17.18 -6.33 -12.60
CA LYS A 472 18.49 -6.97 -12.45
C LYS A 472 19.52 -5.89 -12.22
N LYS A 473 19.65 -5.42 -11.00
CA LYS A 473 20.91 -4.91 -10.44
C LYS A 473 20.90 -5.07 -8.93
#